data_1a127d657a33fcdd975dd9a18320d6e8
#
_entry.id   1a127d657a33fcdd975dd9a18320d6e8
#
_cell.length_a   1.000
_cell.length_b   1.000
_cell.length_c   1.000
_cell.angle_alpha   90.00
_cell.angle_beta   90.00
_cell.angle_gamma   90.00
#
_symmetry.space_group_name_H-M   'P 1'
#
loop_
_entity.id
_entity.type
_entity.pdbx_description
1 polymer ?
#
loop_
_entity_poly.entity_id
_entity_poly.type
_entity_poly.pdbx_seq_one_letter_code
_entity_poly.pdbx_strand_id
1 'polypeptide(L)'
;MDKKKSVLDVTAVKLVCNLNFMVCDYVDKAMPSKFRTTLVQQLVNGLGAARKYAIKSMDFSPHFTREKLYYMEEALSEVHNAEAILNDLNDLQSVSNKAKACFDEKLADIYANFGRLINSFTRGLEESERQS
;
A
#
# COMPACT_ATOMS: atom_id res chain seq x y z
N MET A 1 3.57 20.16 -17.09
CA MET A 1 3.20 19.05 -17.24
C MET A 1 4.05 18.10 -16.70
N ASP A 2 3.54 17.38 -15.98
CA ASP A 2 4.24 16.61 -15.31
C ASP A 2 4.23 15.37 -15.68
N LYS A 3 4.35 15.18 -16.87
CA LYS A 3 4.40 13.98 -17.38
C LYS A 3 5.42 13.21 -16.75
N LYS A 4 6.06 13.69 -15.76
CA LYS A 4 7.09 12.95 -15.34
C LYS A 4 6.86 12.29 -14.09
N LYS A 5 5.70 11.76 -13.85
CA LYS A 5 5.50 10.81 -12.79
C LYS A 5 6.47 9.69 -13.07
N SER A 6 7.32 9.36 -12.12
CA SER A 6 8.32 8.33 -12.34
C SER A 6 7.65 6.98 -12.52
N VAL A 7 8.36 6.07 -13.18
CA VAL A 7 7.86 4.70 -13.34
C VAL A 7 7.62 4.07 -11.97
N LEU A 8 8.48 4.37 -10.99
CA LEU A 8 8.33 3.83 -9.64
C LEU A 8 7.06 4.32 -8.96
N ASP A 9 6.70 5.60 -9.14
CA ASP A 9 5.45 6.15 -8.59
C ASP A 9 4.24 5.43 -9.16
N VAL A 10 4.21 5.25 -10.47
CA VAL A 10 3.09 4.58 -11.12
C VAL A 10 3.02 3.13 -10.67
N THR A 11 4.19 2.48 -10.57
CA THR A 11 4.26 1.08 -10.12
C THR A 11 3.76 0.95 -8.69
N ALA A 12 4.12 1.88 -7.81
CA ALA A 12 3.67 1.87 -6.42
C ALA A 12 2.14 1.87 -6.33
N VAL A 13 1.51 2.77 -7.08
CA VAL A 13 0.05 2.84 -7.10
C VAL A 13 -0.56 1.56 -7.65
N LYS A 14 -0.01 1.04 -8.74
CA LYS A 14 -0.54 -0.18 -9.35
C LYS A 14 -0.43 -1.37 -8.40
N LEU A 15 0.67 -1.49 -7.68
CA LEU A 15 0.85 -2.59 -6.74
C LEU A 15 -0.18 -2.54 -5.61
N VAL A 16 -0.41 -1.35 -5.05
CA VAL A 16 -1.40 -1.19 -3.99
C VAL A 16 -2.81 -1.47 -4.53
N CYS A 17 -3.13 -0.97 -5.71
CA CYS A 17 -4.44 -1.21 -6.32
C CYS A 17 -4.65 -2.69 -6.59
N ASN A 18 -3.61 -3.38 -7.06
CA ASN A 18 -3.69 -4.82 -7.34
C ASN A 18 -3.92 -5.61 -6.05
N LEU A 19 -3.22 -5.27 -4.97
CA LEU A 19 -3.43 -5.94 -3.70
C LEU A 19 -4.86 -5.70 -3.21
N ASN A 20 -5.33 -4.46 -3.27
CA ASN A 20 -6.70 -4.13 -2.87
C ASN A 20 -7.71 -4.96 -3.66
N PHE A 21 -7.52 -5.04 -4.98
CA PHE A 21 -8.41 -5.80 -5.85
C PHE A 21 -8.36 -7.30 -5.50
N MET A 22 -7.18 -7.86 -5.31
CA MET A 22 -7.01 -9.28 -4.99
C MET A 22 -7.70 -9.64 -3.68
N VAL A 23 -7.54 -8.80 -2.66
CA VAL A 23 -8.14 -9.05 -1.35
C VAL A 23 -9.66 -8.92 -1.43
N CYS A 24 -10.16 -7.89 -2.08
CA CYS A 24 -11.59 -7.68 -2.23
C CYS A 24 -12.25 -8.84 -2.99
N ASP A 25 -11.59 -9.30 -4.06
CA ASP A 25 -12.08 -10.44 -4.84
C ASP A 25 -12.12 -11.71 -3.99
N TYR A 26 -11.08 -11.95 -3.21
CA TYR A 26 -11.02 -13.09 -2.31
C TYR A 26 -12.15 -13.02 -1.26
N VAL A 27 -12.33 -11.86 -0.67
CA VAL A 27 -13.39 -11.67 0.34
C VAL A 27 -14.76 -11.96 -0.27
N ASP A 28 -15.00 -11.45 -1.46
CA ASP A 28 -16.30 -11.65 -2.11
C ASP A 28 -16.57 -13.11 -2.43
N LYS A 29 -15.54 -13.86 -2.84
CA LYS A 29 -15.71 -15.24 -3.28
C LYS A 29 -15.61 -16.26 -2.14
N ALA A 30 -14.71 -16.00 -1.19
CA ALA A 30 -14.39 -16.98 -0.16
C ALA A 30 -15.00 -16.69 1.20
N MET A 31 -15.49 -15.47 1.43
CA MET A 31 -16.05 -15.07 2.72
C MET A 31 -17.47 -14.57 2.55
N PRO A 32 -18.46 -15.43 2.75
CA PRO A 32 -19.87 -14.99 2.67
C PRO A 32 -20.13 -13.82 3.62
N SER A 33 -20.97 -12.89 3.19
CA SER A 33 -21.20 -11.65 3.93
C SER A 33 -21.61 -11.86 5.38
N LYS A 34 -22.36 -12.93 5.65
CA LYS A 34 -22.83 -13.21 7.01
C LYS A 34 -21.70 -13.59 7.95
N PHE A 35 -20.51 -13.95 7.42
CA PHE A 35 -19.37 -14.31 8.24
C PHE A 35 -18.30 -13.24 8.25
N ARG A 36 -18.55 -12.12 7.62
CA ARG A 36 -17.56 -11.05 7.60
C ARG A 36 -17.51 -10.37 8.96
N THR A 37 -16.33 -10.35 9.52
CA THR A 37 -16.08 -9.79 10.84
C THR A 37 -15.62 -8.35 10.74
N THR A 38 -15.46 -7.71 11.89
CA THR A 38 -14.87 -6.38 11.97
C THR A 38 -13.46 -6.38 11.35
N LEU A 39 -12.70 -7.47 11.53
CA LEU A 39 -11.36 -7.56 10.94
C LEU A 39 -11.40 -7.47 9.41
N VAL A 40 -12.34 -8.17 8.78
CA VAL A 40 -12.47 -8.12 7.33
C VAL A 40 -12.83 -6.70 6.88
N GLN A 41 -13.73 -6.05 7.60
CA GLN A 41 -14.14 -4.69 7.28
C GLN A 41 -12.95 -3.71 7.42
N GLN A 42 -12.16 -3.87 8.48
CA GLN A 42 -10.96 -3.07 8.68
C GLN A 42 -9.93 -3.30 7.58
N LEU A 43 -9.78 -4.54 7.15
CA LEU A 43 -8.85 -4.89 6.07
C LEU A 43 -9.24 -4.18 4.77
N VAL A 44 -10.50 -4.29 4.39
CA VAL A 44 -10.98 -3.68 3.15
C VAL A 44 -10.86 -2.14 3.21
N ASN A 45 -11.25 -1.56 4.34
CA ASN A 45 -11.17 -0.11 4.53
C ASN A 45 -9.71 0.37 4.52
N GLY A 46 -8.83 -0.38 5.17
CA GLY A 46 -7.41 -0.03 5.23
C GLY A 46 -6.74 -0.06 3.86
N LEU A 47 -7.06 -1.08 3.06
CA LEU A 47 -6.51 -1.16 1.71
C LEU A 47 -7.07 -0.06 0.82
N GLY A 48 -8.33 0.33 1.01
CA GLY A 48 -8.90 1.47 0.31
C GLY A 48 -8.18 2.76 0.67
N ALA A 49 -7.85 2.94 1.95
CA ALA A 49 -7.09 4.10 2.41
C ALA A 49 -5.67 4.10 1.84
N ALA A 50 -5.02 2.94 1.81
CA ALA A 50 -3.67 2.82 1.24
C ALA A 50 -3.66 3.26 -0.21
N ARG A 51 -4.65 2.81 -0.97
CA ARG A 51 -4.80 3.19 -2.38
C ARG A 51 -4.99 4.70 -2.51
N LYS A 52 -5.84 5.28 -1.68
CA LYS A 52 -6.12 6.71 -1.71
C LYS A 52 -4.86 7.53 -1.43
N TYR A 53 -4.09 7.14 -0.41
CA TYR A 53 -2.87 7.85 -0.06
C TYR A 53 -1.79 7.68 -1.14
N ALA A 54 -1.67 6.49 -1.71
CA ALA A 54 -0.70 6.26 -2.78
C ALA A 54 -1.01 7.14 -3.99
N ILE A 55 -2.27 7.20 -4.39
CA ILE A 55 -2.70 8.06 -5.49
C ILE A 55 -2.43 9.51 -5.16
N LYS A 56 -2.74 9.92 -3.93
CA LYS A 56 -2.57 11.30 -3.53
C LYS A 56 -1.11 11.71 -3.55
N SER A 57 -0.20 10.80 -3.18
CA SER A 57 1.24 11.10 -3.21
C SER A 57 1.72 11.45 -4.62
N MET A 58 1.08 10.87 -5.64
CA MET A 58 1.46 11.16 -7.03
C MET A 58 1.04 12.54 -7.50
N ASP A 59 0.07 13.15 -6.82
CA ASP A 59 -0.45 14.45 -7.24
C ASP A 59 0.50 15.59 -6.90
N PHE A 60 1.48 15.35 -6.02
CA PHE A 60 2.40 16.41 -5.64
C PHE A 60 3.58 16.47 -6.60
N SER A 61 3.92 17.69 -6.97
CA SER A 61 5.07 17.91 -7.83
C SER A 61 6.36 17.65 -7.04
N PRO A 62 7.49 17.53 -7.73
CA PRO A 62 8.77 17.36 -7.05
C PRO A 62 9.11 18.46 -6.03
N HIS A 63 8.45 19.62 -6.14
CA HIS A 63 8.69 20.71 -5.21
C HIS A 63 8.04 20.50 -3.85
N PHE A 64 7.11 19.54 -3.75
CA PHE A 64 6.41 19.25 -2.51
C PHE A 64 6.83 17.88 -1.98
N THR A 65 8.13 17.68 -1.87
CA THR A 65 8.69 16.38 -1.48
C THR A 65 8.24 15.94 -0.08
N ARG A 66 8.11 16.87 0.86
CA ARG A 66 7.66 16.52 2.22
C ARG A 66 6.23 15.99 2.20
N GLU A 67 5.34 16.64 1.45
CA GLU A 67 3.96 16.22 1.32
C GLU A 67 3.87 14.87 0.63
N LYS A 68 4.66 14.67 -0.42
CA LYS A 68 4.72 13.41 -1.13
C LYS A 68 5.16 12.29 -0.20
N LEU A 69 6.21 12.52 0.57
CA LEU A 69 6.70 11.55 1.55
C LEU A 69 5.65 11.22 2.60
N TYR A 70 4.97 12.25 3.10
CA TYR A 70 3.93 12.05 4.10
C TYR A 70 2.87 11.06 3.60
N TYR A 71 2.37 11.27 2.39
CA TYR A 71 1.34 10.40 1.85
C TYR A 71 1.85 9.01 1.48
N MET A 72 3.10 8.90 1.05
CA MET A 72 3.73 7.59 0.83
C MET A 72 3.83 6.80 2.13
N GLU A 73 4.23 7.47 3.21
CA GLU A 73 4.36 6.82 4.51
C GLU A 73 3.01 6.44 5.09
N GLU A 74 1.98 7.28 4.88
CA GLU A 74 0.63 6.95 5.29
C GLU A 74 0.10 5.73 4.52
N ALA A 75 0.36 5.67 3.21
CA ALA A 75 -0.04 4.52 2.40
C ALA A 75 0.64 3.25 2.92
N LEU A 76 1.94 3.33 3.20
CA LEU A 76 2.70 2.18 3.67
C LEU A 76 2.23 1.73 5.05
N SER A 77 1.88 2.66 5.93
CA SER A 77 1.32 2.35 7.23
C SER A 77 0.02 1.55 7.12
N GLU A 78 -0.85 1.94 6.19
CA GLU A 78 -2.09 1.21 5.96
C GLU A 78 -1.83 -0.19 5.39
N VAL A 79 -0.81 -0.33 4.55
CA VAL A 79 -0.42 -1.64 4.01
C VAL A 79 0.10 -2.54 5.14
N HIS A 80 0.90 -2.00 6.07
CA HIS A 80 1.38 -2.77 7.22
C HIS A 80 0.21 -3.22 8.10
N ASN A 81 -0.77 -2.36 8.33
CA ASN A 81 -1.96 -2.73 9.08
C ASN A 81 -2.74 -3.83 8.39
N ALA A 82 -2.85 -3.75 7.07
CA ALA A 82 -3.52 -4.78 6.28
C ALA A 82 -2.79 -6.11 6.39
N GLU A 83 -1.47 -6.09 6.35
CA GLU A 83 -0.68 -7.31 6.51
C GLU A 83 -0.93 -7.97 7.86
N ALA A 84 -0.97 -7.17 8.92
CA ALA A 84 -1.25 -7.70 10.26
C ALA A 84 -2.62 -8.38 10.31
N ILE A 85 -3.63 -7.77 9.69
CA ILE A 85 -4.97 -8.34 9.65
C ILE A 85 -4.99 -9.62 8.82
N LEU A 86 -4.30 -9.65 7.69
CA LEU A 86 -4.20 -10.86 6.86
C LEU A 86 -3.53 -12.00 7.62
N ASN A 87 -2.52 -11.69 8.42
CA ASN A 87 -1.88 -12.70 9.26
C ASN A 87 -2.87 -13.26 10.28
N ASP A 88 -3.64 -12.38 10.93
CA ASP A 88 -4.64 -12.80 11.90
C ASP A 88 -5.73 -13.67 11.24
N LEU A 89 -6.21 -13.25 10.08
CA LEU A 89 -7.22 -14.02 9.35
C LEU A 89 -6.69 -15.38 8.88
N ASN A 90 -5.41 -15.44 8.53
CA ASN A 90 -4.79 -16.70 8.16
C ASN A 90 -4.68 -17.63 9.38
N ASP A 91 -4.32 -17.08 10.55
CA ASP A 91 -4.25 -17.85 11.79
C ASP A 91 -5.64 -18.40 12.17
N LEU A 92 -6.68 -17.64 11.91
CA LEU A 92 -8.07 -18.06 12.15
C LEU A 92 -8.59 -18.96 11.03
N GLN A 93 -7.77 -19.20 10.01
CA GLN A 93 -8.11 -20.00 8.85
C GLN A 93 -9.24 -19.44 7.97
N SER A 94 -9.54 -18.17 8.13
CA SER A 94 -10.46 -17.44 7.24
C SER A 94 -9.78 -17.12 5.90
N VAL A 95 -8.46 -16.99 5.92
CA VAL A 95 -7.65 -16.84 4.71
C VAL A 95 -6.78 -18.07 4.60
N SER A 96 -6.89 -18.81 3.50
CA SER A 96 -6.13 -20.03 3.30
C SER A 96 -4.64 -19.76 3.17
N ASN A 97 -3.82 -20.78 3.44
CA ASN A 97 -2.38 -20.65 3.27
C ASN A 97 -1.99 -20.33 1.83
N LYS A 98 -2.71 -20.89 0.87
CA LYS A 98 -2.46 -20.63 -0.54
C LYS A 98 -2.73 -19.17 -0.88
N ALA A 99 -3.86 -18.64 -0.44
CA ALA A 99 -4.20 -17.24 -0.67
C ALA A 99 -3.22 -16.31 0.04
N LYS A 100 -2.85 -16.67 1.28
CA LYS A 100 -1.89 -15.87 2.06
C LYS A 100 -0.55 -15.77 1.34
N ALA A 101 -0.08 -16.87 0.76
CA ALA A 101 1.17 -16.86 0.01
C ALA A 101 1.11 -15.88 -1.17
N CYS A 102 -0.02 -15.83 -1.88
CA CYS A 102 -0.19 -14.89 -2.98
C CYS A 102 -0.20 -13.44 -2.49
N PHE A 103 -0.87 -13.18 -1.37
CA PHE A 103 -0.89 -11.83 -0.79
C PHE A 103 0.49 -11.43 -0.31
N ASP A 104 1.25 -12.36 0.28
CA ASP A 104 2.60 -12.08 0.77
C ASP A 104 3.55 -11.70 -0.37
N GLU A 105 3.43 -12.34 -1.52
CA GLU A 105 4.24 -11.96 -2.68
C GLU A 105 3.95 -10.52 -3.09
N LYS A 106 2.68 -10.14 -3.13
CA LYS A 106 2.31 -8.78 -3.51
C LYS A 106 2.77 -7.78 -2.46
N LEU A 107 2.67 -8.14 -1.18
CA LEU A 107 3.14 -7.29 -0.10
C LEU A 107 4.65 -7.06 -0.20
N ALA A 108 5.41 -8.10 -0.50
CA ALA A 108 6.87 -7.96 -0.66
C ALA A 108 7.21 -6.98 -1.79
N ASP A 109 6.48 -7.05 -2.91
CA ASP A 109 6.68 -6.14 -4.02
C ASP A 109 6.37 -4.69 -3.62
N ILE A 110 5.29 -4.49 -2.85
CA ILE A 110 4.91 -3.17 -2.37
C ILE A 110 6.01 -2.60 -1.46
N TYR A 111 6.47 -3.39 -0.50
CA TYR A 111 7.50 -2.92 0.43
C TYR A 111 8.81 -2.58 -0.29
N ALA A 112 9.21 -3.40 -1.25
CA ALA A 112 10.43 -3.13 -2.01
C ALA A 112 10.30 -1.83 -2.82
N ASN A 113 9.15 -1.63 -3.46
CA ASN A 113 8.94 -0.46 -4.30
C ASN A 113 8.83 0.82 -3.47
N PHE A 114 8.01 0.80 -2.40
CA PHE A 114 7.86 1.96 -1.53
C PHE A 114 9.17 2.27 -0.79
N GLY A 115 9.90 1.23 -0.38
CA GLY A 115 11.19 1.43 0.28
C GLY A 115 12.15 2.22 -0.59
N ARG A 116 12.26 1.86 -1.87
CA ARG A 116 13.12 2.57 -2.80
C ARG A 116 12.69 4.02 -3.00
N LEU A 117 11.38 4.23 -3.15
CA LEU A 117 10.85 5.59 -3.34
C LEU A 117 11.09 6.46 -2.12
N ILE A 118 10.77 5.96 -0.94
CA ILE A 118 10.92 6.73 0.29
C ILE A 118 12.38 7.07 0.53
N ASN A 119 13.28 6.09 0.32
CA ASN A 119 14.71 6.35 0.49
C ASN A 119 15.22 7.40 -0.49
N SER A 120 14.76 7.33 -1.74
CA SER A 120 15.15 8.31 -2.75
C SER A 120 14.72 9.72 -2.38
N PHE A 121 13.47 9.89 -1.96
CA PHE A 121 12.96 11.20 -1.60
C PHE A 121 13.56 11.71 -0.28
N THR A 122 13.82 10.82 0.67
CA THR A 122 14.45 11.18 1.93
C THR A 122 15.86 11.72 1.67
N ARG A 123 16.63 11.04 0.81
CA ARG A 123 17.98 11.51 0.46
C ARG A 123 17.93 12.87 -0.23
N GLY A 124 16.97 13.06 -1.12
CA GLY A 124 16.81 14.35 -1.79
C GLY A 124 16.54 15.48 -0.82
N LEU A 125 15.71 15.23 0.20
CA LEU A 125 15.44 16.23 1.23
C LEU A 125 16.69 16.54 2.05
N GLU A 126 17.43 15.52 2.45
CA GLU A 126 18.64 15.70 3.24
C GLU A 126 19.68 16.52 2.47
N GLU A 127 19.85 16.24 1.20
CA GLU A 127 20.78 17.00 0.37
C GLU A 127 20.34 18.44 0.23
N SER A 128 19.05 18.67 0.02
CA SER A 128 18.50 20.01 -0.10
C SER A 128 18.72 20.82 1.18
N GLU A 129 18.46 20.19 2.34
CA GLU A 129 18.65 20.85 3.62
C GLU A 129 20.12 21.17 3.88
N ARG A 130 21.01 20.29 3.42
CA ARG A 130 22.43 20.51 3.64
C ARG A 130 22.94 21.68 2.78
N GLN A 131 22.35 21.91 1.66
CA GLN A 131 22.77 22.97 0.76
C GLN A 131 22.15 24.32 1.11
N SER A 132 21.20 24.33 2.03
CA SER A 132 20.59 25.60 2.46
C SER A 132 21.42 26.30 3.56
#